data_bca335757ce593311a4ba3135a7a12db
#
_entry.id   bca335757ce593311a4ba3135a7a12db
#
_cell.length_a   1.000
_cell.length_b   1.000
_cell.length_c   1.000
_cell.angle_alpha   90.00
_cell.angle_beta   90.00
_cell.angle_gamma   90.00
#
_symmetry.space_group_name_H-M   'P 1'
#
loop_
_entity.id
_entity.type
_entity.pdbx_description
1 polymer ?
#
loop_
_entity_poly.entity_id
_entity_poly.type
_entity_poly.pdbx_seq_one_letter_code
_entity_poly.pdbx_strand_id
1 'polypeptide(L)'
;MRFCFIDEAGDSQPINSPTQNIQPLLVISGLFIDGSKIPLLTKEFIQLKKRYFPNKFSTLNHDLDILIKEIKGDELRKKIKNQNFSSSNIQSIFRFIDSIFTLLKKYDVKLVSSIWVKNFGQPLVDKSIYTLTTQQICIRFNHYLHENNDNGVVIADYRDPTKNRYVAHSIFTRKHQHKGDSLPRLYDVPTFGISDNHACLQIADILCTTLIFPMATQAFCNGIINNTFIHPNFELLRSKYKKRIRNLQYHFKNSDGIMYWGIRAKDPHRNKKATDLFS
;
A
#
# COMPACT_ATOMS: atom_id res chain seq x y z
N MET A 1 18.42 9.71 7.64
CA MET A 1 17.33 8.89 8.25
C MET A 1 16.21 8.69 7.24
N ARG A 2 15.70 7.47 7.12
CA ARG A 2 14.62 7.09 6.19
C ARG A 2 13.37 6.62 6.91
N PHE A 3 12.25 6.69 6.23
CA PHE A 3 10.95 6.30 6.77
C PHE A 3 10.29 5.23 5.91
N CYS A 4 9.56 4.32 6.57
CA CYS A 4 8.65 3.39 5.94
C CYS A 4 7.23 3.70 6.42
N PHE A 5 6.34 4.05 5.50
CA PHE A 5 4.91 4.28 5.80
C PHE A 5 4.11 3.06 5.36
N ILE A 6 3.35 2.46 6.27
CA ILE A 6 2.58 1.21 6.02
C ILE A 6 1.10 1.50 6.11
N ASP A 7 0.35 1.03 5.10
CA ASP A 7 -1.10 1.04 5.08
C ASP A 7 -1.66 -0.22 4.40
N GLU A 8 -2.96 -0.49 4.55
CA GLU A 8 -3.62 -1.67 4.01
C GLU A 8 -4.90 -1.38 3.24
N ALA A 9 -5.32 -2.35 2.43
CA ALA A 9 -6.61 -2.41 1.75
C ALA A 9 -7.18 -3.83 1.80
N GLY A 10 -8.44 -3.95 2.12
CA GLY A 10 -9.08 -5.24 2.32
C GLY A 10 -9.34 -5.51 3.81
N ASP A 11 -9.87 -6.69 4.07
CA ASP A 11 -10.16 -7.17 5.41
C ASP A 11 -9.78 -8.65 5.57
N SER A 12 -9.84 -9.16 6.79
CA SER A 12 -9.53 -10.56 7.13
C SER A 12 -10.76 -11.45 7.24
N GLN A 13 -11.99 -10.92 7.03
CA GLN A 13 -13.23 -11.68 7.14
C GLN A 13 -13.24 -12.87 6.18
N PRO A 14 -13.80 -14.05 6.60
CA PRO A 14 -13.89 -15.20 5.70
C PRO A 14 -14.85 -14.92 4.55
N ILE A 15 -14.51 -15.44 3.38
CA ILE A 15 -15.41 -15.48 2.23
C ILE A 15 -15.88 -16.93 2.05
N ASN A 16 -17.20 -17.16 2.10
CA ASN A 16 -17.75 -18.51 2.11
C ASN A 16 -18.32 -18.94 0.76
N SER A 17 -18.55 -17.98 -0.15
CA SER A 17 -19.01 -18.27 -1.51
C SER A 17 -18.50 -17.24 -2.51
N PRO A 18 -18.44 -17.58 -3.82
CA PRO A 18 -18.00 -16.66 -4.87
C PRO A 18 -18.81 -15.37 -4.97
N THR A 19 -20.08 -15.39 -4.57
CA THR A 19 -21.01 -14.26 -4.70
C THR A 19 -21.11 -13.42 -3.42
N GLN A 20 -20.53 -13.89 -2.33
CA GLN A 20 -20.56 -13.16 -1.06
C GLN A 20 -19.85 -11.81 -1.20
N ASN A 21 -20.54 -10.73 -0.78
CA ASN A 21 -20.03 -9.37 -0.92
C ASN A 21 -19.01 -9.00 0.18
N ILE A 22 -17.96 -9.80 0.28
CA ILE A 22 -16.80 -9.59 1.15
C ILE A 22 -15.57 -9.36 0.26
N GLN A 23 -14.64 -8.55 0.72
CA GLN A 23 -13.39 -8.26 0.00
C GLN A 23 -12.59 -9.55 -0.19
N PRO A 24 -12.22 -9.92 -1.45
CA PRO A 24 -11.66 -11.24 -1.73
C PRO A 24 -10.18 -11.38 -1.37
N LEU A 25 -9.53 -10.29 -1.02
CA LEU A 25 -8.11 -10.27 -0.67
C LEU A 25 -7.79 -9.16 0.33
N LEU A 26 -6.61 -9.26 0.94
CA LEU A 26 -6.00 -8.26 1.78
C LEU A 26 -4.66 -7.85 1.15
N VAL A 27 -4.42 -6.55 1.05
CA VAL A 27 -3.15 -5.96 0.60
C VAL A 27 -2.58 -5.15 1.75
N ILE A 28 -1.29 -5.30 2.04
CA ILE A 28 -0.56 -4.44 2.99
C ILE A 28 0.66 -3.91 2.24
N SER A 29 0.82 -2.60 2.21
CA SER A 29 1.86 -1.92 1.44
C SER A 29 2.73 -1.03 2.32
N GLY A 30 4.02 -0.92 1.97
CA GLY A 30 4.96 -0.02 2.61
C GLY A 30 5.63 0.90 1.57
N LEU A 31 5.75 2.19 1.91
CA LEU A 31 6.47 3.19 1.12
C LEU A 31 7.76 3.58 1.83
N PHE A 32 8.90 3.46 1.15
CA PHE A 32 10.20 3.85 1.66
C PHE A 32 10.60 5.21 1.08
N ILE A 33 10.97 6.15 1.95
CA ILE A 33 11.34 7.52 1.55
C ILE A 33 12.45 8.07 2.44
N ASP A 34 13.29 8.91 1.87
CA ASP A 34 14.24 9.73 2.63
C ASP A 34 13.50 10.81 3.41
N GLY A 35 13.78 10.92 4.71
CA GLY A 35 13.13 11.87 5.62
C GLY A 35 13.29 13.33 5.19
N SER A 36 14.43 13.69 4.59
CA SER A 36 14.68 15.04 4.10
C SER A 36 13.73 15.46 2.96
N LYS A 37 13.14 14.48 2.26
CA LYS A 37 12.22 14.71 1.13
C LYS A 37 10.76 14.84 1.56
N ILE A 38 10.39 14.40 2.77
CA ILE A 38 9.00 14.39 3.25
C ILE A 38 8.36 15.78 3.26
N PRO A 39 9.01 16.86 3.77
CA PRO A 39 8.38 18.19 3.79
C PRO A 39 7.99 18.69 2.40
N LEU A 40 8.88 18.52 1.41
CA LEU A 40 8.60 18.94 0.04
C LEU A 40 7.55 18.07 -0.63
N LEU A 41 7.59 16.75 -0.43
CA LEU A 41 6.56 15.83 -0.91
C LEU A 41 5.19 16.20 -0.34
N THR A 42 5.11 16.47 0.96
CA THR A 42 3.87 16.89 1.63
C THR A 42 3.29 18.17 1.01
N LYS A 43 4.15 19.18 0.82
CA LYS A 43 3.73 20.45 0.22
C LYS A 43 3.19 20.25 -1.21
N GLU A 44 3.89 19.48 -2.03
CA GLU A 44 3.45 19.20 -3.41
C GLU A 44 2.18 18.33 -3.43
N PHE A 45 2.04 17.35 -2.54
CA PHE A 45 0.82 16.55 -2.41
C PHE A 45 -0.40 17.41 -2.05
N ILE A 46 -0.26 18.37 -1.13
CA ILE A 46 -1.30 19.37 -0.80
C ILE A 46 -1.69 20.17 -2.06
N GLN A 47 -0.73 20.60 -2.87
CA GLN A 47 -1.03 21.30 -4.13
C GLN A 47 -1.76 20.40 -5.15
N LEU A 48 -1.44 19.11 -5.21
CA LEU A 48 -2.18 18.17 -6.05
C LEU A 48 -3.64 18.03 -5.58
N LYS A 49 -3.90 17.96 -4.28
CA LYS A 49 -5.27 17.94 -3.72
C LYS A 49 -6.06 19.18 -4.14
N LYS A 50 -5.50 20.38 -3.99
CA LYS A 50 -6.12 21.64 -4.44
C LYS A 50 -6.43 21.62 -5.95
N ARG A 51 -5.46 21.20 -6.77
CA ARG A 51 -5.58 21.22 -8.24
C ARG A 51 -6.67 20.27 -8.76
N TYR A 52 -6.72 19.05 -8.25
CA TYR A 52 -7.60 18.02 -8.83
C TYR A 52 -8.95 17.88 -8.15
N PHE A 53 -9.11 18.45 -6.95
CA PHE A 53 -10.36 18.43 -6.18
C PHE A 53 -10.73 19.84 -5.67
N PRO A 54 -10.79 20.85 -6.58
CA PRO A 54 -11.02 22.25 -6.15
C PRO A 54 -12.29 22.40 -5.32
N ASN A 55 -13.39 21.74 -5.70
CA ASN A 55 -14.65 21.79 -4.97
C ASN A 55 -14.57 21.30 -3.52
N LYS A 56 -13.60 20.42 -3.21
CA LYS A 56 -13.37 19.91 -1.83
C LYS A 56 -12.48 20.84 -1.01
N PHE A 57 -11.62 21.64 -1.66
CA PHE A 57 -10.52 22.36 -1.00
C PHE A 57 -10.48 23.87 -1.25
N SER A 58 -11.33 24.43 -2.14
CA SER A 58 -11.28 25.86 -2.54
C SER A 58 -11.53 26.83 -1.39
N THR A 59 -12.28 26.43 -0.37
CA THR A 59 -12.58 27.24 0.80
C THR A 59 -11.57 27.12 1.93
N LEU A 60 -10.57 26.24 1.79
CA LEU A 60 -9.56 25.98 2.80
C LEU A 60 -8.31 26.80 2.53
N ASN A 61 -7.88 27.62 3.50
CA ASN A 61 -6.76 28.53 3.35
C ASN A 61 -5.45 27.97 3.91
N HIS A 62 -5.52 27.14 4.97
CA HIS A 62 -4.35 26.58 5.60
C HIS A 62 -4.00 25.20 5.05
N ASP A 63 -2.72 24.95 4.87
CA ASP A 63 -2.23 23.67 4.36
C ASP A 63 -2.57 22.50 5.31
N LEU A 64 -2.65 22.74 6.62
CA LEU A 64 -3.08 21.74 7.59
C LEU A 64 -4.52 21.31 7.33
N ASP A 65 -5.46 22.26 7.12
CA ASP A 65 -6.88 21.94 6.85
C ASP A 65 -7.04 21.10 5.59
N ILE A 66 -6.16 21.30 4.60
CA ILE A 66 -6.16 20.53 3.36
C ILE A 66 -5.56 19.16 3.60
N LEU A 67 -4.51 19.07 4.43
CA LEU A 67 -3.89 17.79 4.76
C LEU A 67 -4.86 16.89 5.52
N ILE A 68 -5.48 17.37 6.60
CA ILE A 68 -6.41 16.56 7.42
C ILE A 68 -7.69 16.15 6.68
N LYS A 69 -8.12 16.90 5.67
CA LYS A 69 -9.26 16.52 4.82
C LYS A 69 -8.81 15.56 3.72
N GLU A 70 -8.78 14.29 4.03
CA GLU A 70 -8.22 13.26 3.16
C GLU A 70 -8.97 13.04 1.83
N ILE A 71 -8.23 12.59 0.84
CA ILE A 71 -8.76 11.92 -0.37
C ILE A 71 -8.62 10.42 -0.13
N LYS A 72 -9.69 9.76 0.28
CA LYS A 72 -9.67 8.32 0.58
C LYS A 72 -9.53 7.49 -0.70
N GLY A 73 -8.64 6.50 -0.67
CA GLY A 73 -8.44 5.59 -1.79
C GLY A 73 -9.71 4.80 -2.15
N ASP A 74 -10.54 4.46 -1.15
CA ASP A 74 -11.81 3.77 -1.37
C ASP A 74 -12.83 4.63 -2.15
N GLU A 75 -12.89 5.95 -1.90
CA GLU A 75 -13.71 6.87 -2.68
C GLU A 75 -13.28 6.92 -4.16
N LEU A 76 -11.96 6.98 -4.40
CA LEU A 76 -11.41 6.97 -5.76
C LEU A 76 -11.70 5.64 -6.46
N ARG A 77 -11.48 4.52 -5.79
CA ARG A 77 -11.77 3.17 -6.31
C ARG A 77 -13.25 3.02 -6.68
N LYS A 78 -14.18 3.46 -5.82
CA LYS A 78 -15.62 3.43 -6.08
C LYS A 78 -15.99 4.29 -7.30
N LYS A 79 -15.41 5.48 -7.44
CA LYS A 79 -15.63 6.33 -8.61
C LYS A 79 -15.14 5.68 -9.90
N ILE A 80 -13.94 5.08 -9.89
CA ILE A 80 -13.38 4.36 -11.04
C ILE A 80 -14.26 3.16 -11.42
N LYS A 81 -14.78 2.43 -10.43
CA LYS A 81 -15.70 1.31 -10.66
C LYS A 81 -17.00 1.76 -11.34
N ASN A 82 -17.63 2.81 -10.82
CA ASN A 82 -19.03 3.14 -11.10
C ASN A 82 -19.22 4.11 -12.29
N GLN A 83 -18.15 4.64 -12.85
CA GLN A 83 -18.24 5.66 -13.91
C GLN A 83 -17.70 5.15 -15.24
N ASN A 84 -18.16 5.75 -16.33
CA ASN A 84 -17.57 5.52 -17.64
C ASN A 84 -16.13 6.06 -17.67
N PHE A 85 -15.22 5.26 -18.20
CA PHE A 85 -13.77 5.58 -18.26
C PHE A 85 -13.45 6.85 -19.07
N SER A 86 -14.33 7.24 -20.00
CA SER A 86 -14.21 8.46 -20.80
C SER A 86 -14.74 9.72 -20.11
N SER A 87 -15.40 9.61 -18.96
CA SER A 87 -15.97 10.77 -18.27
C SER A 87 -14.88 11.72 -17.78
N SER A 88 -15.17 13.03 -17.79
CA SER A 88 -14.23 14.07 -17.33
C SER A 88 -13.79 13.89 -15.86
N ASN A 89 -14.70 13.41 -15.03
CA ASN A 89 -14.41 13.12 -13.62
C ASN A 89 -13.37 12.01 -13.46
N ILE A 90 -13.49 10.92 -14.23
CA ILE A 90 -12.52 9.82 -14.21
C ILE A 90 -11.18 10.27 -14.77
N GLN A 91 -11.18 11.06 -15.84
CA GLN A 91 -9.94 11.61 -16.39
C GLN A 91 -9.22 12.52 -15.38
N SER A 92 -9.97 13.29 -14.56
CA SER A 92 -9.39 14.07 -13.46
C SER A 92 -8.74 13.17 -12.39
N ILE A 93 -9.39 12.08 -12.01
CA ILE A 93 -8.85 11.09 -11.07
C ILE A 93 -7.56 10.46 -11.63
N PHE A 94 -7.54 10.08 -12.90
CA PHE A 94 -6.33 9.52 -13.52
C PHE A 94 -5.19 10.53 -13.58
N ARG A 95 -5.46 11.79 -13.92
CA ARG A 95 -4.45 12.85 -13.89
C ARG A 95 -3.89 13.07 -12.47
N PHE A 96 -4.75 12.98 -11.45
CA PHE A 96 -4.30 13.01 -10.05
C PHE A 96 -3.37 11.85 -9.72
N ILE A 97 -3.76 10.60 -10.06
CA ILE A 97 -2.94 9.40 -9.85
C ILE A 97 -1.62 9.49 -10.64
N ASP A 98 -1.67 9.96 -11.89
CA ASP A 98 -0.50 10.18 -12.73
C ASP A 98 0.48 11.18 -12.08
N SER A 99 -0.06 12.24 -11.46
CA SER A 99 0.72 13.25 -10.73
C SER A 99 1.32 12.69 -9.44
N ILE A 100 0.61 11.81 -8.73
CA ILE A 100 1.17 11.06 -7.58
C ILE A 100 2.37 10.21 -8.03
N PHE A 101 2.27 9.46 -9.13
CA PHE A 101 3.41 8.69 -9.62
C PHE A 101 4.60 9.58 -10.00
N THR A 102 4.34 10.75 -10.57
CA THR A 102 5.40 11.74 -10.88
C THR A 102 6.08 12.22 -9.60
N LEU A 103 5.28 12.49 -8.56
CA LEU A 103 5.76 12.89 -7.24
C LEU A 103 6.63 11.79 -6.60
N LEU A 104 6.15 10.55 -6.60
CA LEU A 104 6.87 9.42 -6.04
C LEU A 104 8.20 9.16 -6.76
N LYS A 105 8.21 9.27 -8.10
CA LYS A 105 9.44 9.18 -8.89
C LYS A 105 10.41 10.31 -8.58
N LYS A 106 9.93 11.56 -8.49
CA LYS A 106 10.73 12.74 -8.15
C LYS A 106 11.46 12.61 -6.83
N TYR A 107 10.81 12.03 -5.83
CA TYR A 107 11.35 11.86 -4.49
C TYR A 107 11.98 10.48 -4.24
N ASP A 108 12.12 9.67 -5.30
CA ASP A 108 12.72 8.32 -5.25
C ASP A 108 12.07 7.41 -4.20
N VAL A 109 10.74 7.48 -4.09
CA VAL A 109 9.97 6.61 -3.20
C VAL A 109 9.97 5.19 -3.75
N LYS A 110 10.14 4.21 -2.87
CA LYS A 110 10.06 2.79 -3.21
C LYS A 110 8.82 2.17 -2.58
N LEU A 111 8.26 1.19 -3.27
CA LEU A 111 7.07 0.45 -2.85
C LEU A 111 7.41 -1.00 -2.54
N VAL A 112 6.90 -1.50 -1.43
CA VAL A 112 6.77 -2.94 -1.16
C VAL A 112 5.32 -3.26 -0.86
N SER A 113 4.86 -4.49 -1.19
CA SER A 113 3.48 -4.89 -0.90
C SER A 113 3.36 -6.41 -0.76
N SER A 114 2.41 -6.84 0.06
CA SER A 114 2.01 -8.24 0.16
C SER A 114 0.53 -8.38 -0.12
N ILE A 115 0.18 -9.28 -1.03
CA ILE A 115 -1.18 -9.57 -1.46
C ILE A 115 -1.55 -10.96 -0.94
N TRP A 116 -2.63 -11.05 -0.16
CA TRP A 116 -3.16 -12.27 0.40
C TRP A 116 -4.54 -12.53 -0.18
N VAL A 117 -4.64 -13.49 -1.09
CA VAL A 117 -5.92 -13.93 -1.65
C VAL A 117 -6.58 -14.87 -0.65
N LYS A 118 -7.86 -14.65 -0.35
CA LYS A 118 -8.61 -15.45 0.61
C LYS A 118 -9.04 -16.77 -0.03
N ASN A 119 -8.99 -17.84 0.77
CA ASN A 119 -9.59 -19.12 0.40
C ASN A 119 -11.03 -19.20 0.91
N PHE A 120 -11.90 -19.95 0.22
CA PHE A 120 -13.29 -20.14 0.66
C PHE A 120 -13.35 -20.87 1.99
N GLY A 121 -14.22 -20.37 2.88
CA GLY A 121 -14.44 -20.94 4.20
C GLY A 121 -13.28 -20.82 5.19
N GLN A 122 -12.17 -20.21 4.78
CA GLN A 122 -10.98 -20.04 5.61
C GLN A 122 -10.72 -18.56 5.89
N PRO A 123 -10.92 -18.10 7.15
CA PRO A 123 -10.58 -16.72 7.48
C PRO A 123 -9.06 -16.51 7.37
N LEU A 124 -8.67 -15.35 6.95
CA LEU A 124 -7.30 -14.89 7.17
C LEU A 124 -7.15 -14.64 8.68
N VAL A 125 -6.24 -15.35 9.32
CA VAL A 125 -5.95 -15.12 10.74
C VAL A 125 -5.28 -13.75 10.89
N ASP A 126 -6.10 -12.75 11.22
CA ASP A 126 -5.76 -11.31 11.23
C ASP A 126 -4.42 -11.05 11.93
N LYS A 127 -4.29 -11.52 13.18
CA LYS A 127 -3.05 -11.37 13.95
C LYS A 127 -1.83 -11.91 13.21
N SER A 128 -1.89 -13.12 12.68
CA SER A 128 -0.74 -13.77 12.03
C SER A 128 -0.37 -13.07 10.71
N ILE A 129 -1.35 -12.69 9.90
CA ILE A 129 -1.09 -12.06 8.59
C ILE A 129 -0.52 -10.67 8.76
N TYR A 130 -1.08 -9.85 9.64
CA TYR A 130 -0.55 -8.51 9.89
C TYR A 130 0.85 -8.56 10.48
N THR A 131 1.09 -9.40 11.48
CA THR A 131 2.43 -9.52 12.09
C THR A 131 3.47 -10.02 11.10
N LEU A 132 3.17 -11.10 10.36
CA LEU A 132 4.08 -11.64 9.35
C LEU A 132 4.36 -10.65 8.22
N THR A 133 3.31 -9.97 7.74
CA THR A 133 3.48 -9.02 6.63
C THR A 133 4.30 -7.82 7.06
N THR A 134 4.01 -7.25 8.24
CA THR A 134 4.79 -6.13 8.76
C THR A 134 6.24 -6.52 9.01
N GLN A 135 6.51 -7.72 9.56
CA GLN A 135 7.87 -8.25 9.68
C GLN A 135 8.58 -8.31 8.33
N GLN A 136 7.92 -8.81 7.30
CA GLN A 136 8.50 -8.90 5.95
C GLN A 136 8.77 -7.52 5.34
N ILE A 137 7.91 -6.53 5.58
CA ILE A 137 8.14 -5.13 5.17
C ILE A 137 9.34 -4.57 5.92
N CYS A 138 9.42 -4.76 7.25
CA CYS A 138 10.55 -4.31 8.08
C CYS A 138 11.88 -4.95 7.64
N ILE A 139 11.90 -6.24 7.29
CA ILE A 139 13.10 -6.91 6.77
C ILE A 139 13.54 -6.25 5.46
N ARG A 140 12.64 -5.99 4.53
CA ARG A 140 12.96 -5.31 3.27
C ARG A 140 13.40 -3.87 3.49
N PHE A 141 12.78 -3.19 4.44
CA PHE A 141 13.18 -1.85 4.82
C PHE A 141 14.59 -1.85 5.43
N ASN A 142 14.92 -2.81 6.29
CA ASN A 142 16.26 -2.97 6.85
C ASN A 142 17.32 -3.21 5.74
N HIS A 143 17.01 -4.01 4.70
CA HIS A 143 17.87 -4.15 3.53
C HIS A 143 18.06 -2.82 2.78
N TYR A 144 16.95 -2.11 2.52
CA TYR A 144 16.99 -0.81 1.87
C TYR A 144 17.83 0.22 2.66
N LEU A 145 17.71 0.21 3.99
CA LEU A 145 18.52 1.04 4.88
C LEU A 145 20.01 0.67 4.79
N HIS A 146 20.32 -0.62 4.75
CA HIS A 146 21.68 -1.10 4.61
C HIS A 146 22.32 -0.65 3.29
N GLU A 147 21.62 -0.81 2.16
CA GLU A 147 22.09 -0.37 0.84
C GLU A 147 22.35 1.14 0.76
N ASN A 148 21.61 1.93 1.56
CA ASN A 148 21.75 3.39 1.61
C ASN A 148 22.65 3.87 2.76
N ASN A 149 23.26 2.95 3.50
CA ASN A 149 24.05 3.22 4.72
C ASN A 149 23.33 4.18 5.69
N ASP A 150 22.05 3.92 5.95
CA ASP A 150 21.18 4.80 6.74
C ASP A 150 20.43 3.98 7.80
N ASN A 151 19.77 4.68 8.71
CA ASN A 151 18.84 4.10 9.69
C ASN A 151 17.43 4.64 9.46
N GLY A 152 16.42 3.96 10.04
CA GLY A 152 15.05 4.36 9.75
C GLY A 152 14.02 4.03 10.81
N VAL A 153 12.83 4.61 10.60
CA VAL A 153 11.65 4.47 11.42
C VAL A 153 10.49 3.95 10.57
N VAL A 154 9.68 3.09 11.15
CA VAL A 154 8.44 2.60 10.52
C VAL A 154 7.25 3.30 11.16
N ILE A 155 6.39 3.88 10.33
CA ILE A 155 5.12 4.50 10.71
C ILE A 155 4.01 3.72 10.01
N ALA A 156 3.19 3.01 10.78
CA ALA A 156 2.03 2.28 10.26
C ALA A 156 0.75 3.06 10.53
N ASP A 157 -0.26 2.92 9.66
CA ASP A 157 -1.56 3.50 9.91
C ASP A 157 -2.16 2.95 11.20
N TYR A 158 -2.74 3.84 12.02
CA TYR A 158 -3.33 3.45 13.30
C TYR A 158 -4.63 2.68 13.06
N ARG A 159 -4.76 1.52 13.70
CA ARG A 159 -5.97 0.68 13.61
C ARG A 159 -6.72 0.66 14.93
N ASP A 160 -6.39 -0.28 15.78
CA ASP A 160 -6.90 -0.37 17.16
C ASP A 160 -5.75 -0.75 18.10
N PRO A 161 -5.83 -0.43 19.41
CA PRO A 161 -4.74 -0.66 20.36
C PRO A 161 -4.25 -2.11 20.39
N THR A 162 -5.16 -3.08 20.21
CA THR A 162 -4.83 -4.52 20.29
C THR A 162 -4.04 -4.95 19.05
N LYS A 163 -4.47 -4.55 17.86
CA LYS A 163 -3.77 -4.87 16.61
C LYS A 163 -2.42 -4.20 16.55
N ASN A 164 -2.35 -2.92 16.90
CA ASN A 164 -1.10 -2.17 16.97
C ASN A 164 -0.10 -2.83 17.90
N ARG A 165 -0.55 -3.26 19.10
CA ARG A 165 0.29 -3.98 20.07
C ARG A 165 0.83 -5.29 19.50
N TYR A 166 0.01 -6.09 18.82
CA TYR A 166 0.49 -7.35 18.23
C TYR A 166 1.57 -7.12 17.18
N VAL A 167 1.40 -6.11 16.34
CA VAL A 167 2.40 -5.74 15.34
C VAL A 167 3.70 -5.30 16.03
N ALA A 168 3.64 -4.35 16.97
CA ALA A 168 4.80 -3.87 17.70
C ALA A 168 5.56 -5.02 18.42
N HIS A 169 4.83 -5.87 19.17
CA HIS A 169 5.43 -7.02 19.85
C HIS A 169 6.08 -8.00 18.90
N SER A 170 5.49 -8.22 17.71
CA SER A 170 6.06 -9.13 16.72
C SER A 170 7.38 -8.62 16.17
N ILE A 171 7.51 -7.31 15.95
CA ILE A 171 8.76 -6.68 15.51
C ILE A 171 9.78 -6.68 16.64
N PHE A 172 9.38 -6.35 17.87
CA PHE A 172 10.26 -6.46 19.04
C PHE A 172 10.84 -7.87 19.18
N THR A 173 9.96 -8.90 19.14
CA THR A 173 10.39 -10.30 19.19
C THR A 173 11.36 -10.61 18.04
N ARG A 174 11.05 -10.16 16.82
CA ARG A 174 11.90 -10.39 15.65
C ARG A 174 13.28 -9.73 15.81
N LYS A 175 13.36 -8.51 16.36
CA LYS A 175 14.64 -7.83 16.61
C LYS A 175 15.50 -8.61 17.61
N HIS A 176 14.90 -9.15 18.67
CA HIS A 176 15.62 -9.71 19.83
C HIS A 176 15.54 -11.24 19.94
N GLN A 177 15.04 -11.93 18.94
CA GLN A 177 14.82 -13.39 18.98
C GLN A 177 16.12 -14.22 18.95
N HIS A 178 17.23 -13.64 18.47
CA HIS A 178 18.54 -14.27 18.39
C HIS A 178 19.58 -13.48 19.17
N LYS A 179 20.81 -14.01 19.30
CA LYS A 179 21.92 -13.25 19.87
C LYS A 179 22.21 -12.03 18.98
N GLY A 180 21.78 -10.85 19.42
CA GLY A 180 21.89 -9.58 18.70
C GLY A 180 20.58 -9.12 18.04
N ASP A 181 20.63 -7.94 17.42
CA ASP A 181 19.50 -7.33 16.73
C ASP A 181 19.43 -7.83 15.28
N SER A 182 18.34 -8.49 14.91
CA SER A 182 18.13 -8.98 13.53
C SER A 182 17.67 -7.89 12.53
N LEU A 183 17.35 -6.68 13.03
CA LEU A 183 16.94 -5.52 12.23
C LEU A 183 17.72 -4.26 12.68
N PRO A 184 19.07 -4.27 12.64
CA PRO A 184 19.91 -3.29 13.32
C PRO A 184 19.78 -1.86 12.76
N ARG A 185 19.26 -1.69 11.56
CA ARG A 185 19.05 -0.38 10.96
C ARG A 185 17.69 0.25 11.31
N LEU A 186 16.77 -0.51 11.91
CA LEU A 186 15.54 0.05 12.49
C LEU A 186 15.81 0.54 13.90
N TYR A 187 15.51 1.81 14.14
CA TYR A 187 15.69 2.39 15.48
C TYR A 187 14.84 1.71 16.54
N ASP A 188 13.57 1.41 16.19
CA ASP A 188 12.63 0.80 17.14
C ASP A 188 11.56 -0.01 16.42
N VAL A 189 10.57 -0.50 17.17
CA VAL A 189 9.33 -1.08 16.64
C VAL A 189 8.50 -0.01 15.89
N PRO A 190 7.55 -0.40 15.03
CA PRO A 190 6.69 0.55 14.37
C PRO A 190 5.92 1.45 15.33
N THR A 191 5.92 2.75 15.04
CA THR A 191 4.96 3.71 15.59
C THR A 191 3.69 3.71 14.75
N PHE A 192 2.57 4.13 15.36
CA PHE A 192 1.26 4.15 14.69
C PHE A 192 0.78 5.59 14.59
N GLY A 193 0.61 6.05 13.33
CA GLY A 193 0.19 7.40 13.00
C GLY A 193 -1.25 7.45 12.54
N ILE A 194 -1.92 8.58 12.73
CA ILE A 194 -3.24 8.85 12.18
C ILE A 194 -3.06 9.44 10.78
N SER A 195 -3.68 8.83 9.76
CA SER A 195 -3.43 9.12 8.34
C SER A 195 -3.73 10.58 7.95
N ASP A 196 -4.67 11.24 8.63
CA ASP A 196 -4.98 12.65 8.39
C ASP A 196 -3.79 13.59 8.64
N ASN A 197 -2.86 13.22 9.51
CA ASN A 197 -1.67 14.00 9.84
C ASN A 197 -0.44 13.68 8.96
N HIS A 198 -0.52 12.63 8.11
CA HIS A 198 0.65 12.13 7.37
C HIS A 198 0.38 12.00 5.88
N ALA A 199 0.88 12.92 5.05
CA ALA A 199 0.78 12.85 3.60
C ALA A 199 1.23 11.50 3.01
N CYS A 200 2.30 10.92 3.56
CA CYS A 200 2.83 9.64 3.07
C CYS A 200 1.91 8.45 3.41
N LEU A 201 1.18 8.47 4.54
CA LEU A 201 0.15 7.46 4.83
C LEU A 201 -1.04 7.61 3.87
N GLN A 202 -1.50 8.85 3.61
CA GLN A 202 -2.56 9.08 2.62
C GLN A 202 -2.17 8.62 1.21
N ILE A 203 -0.91 8.82 0.82
CA ILE A 203 -0.40 8.31 -0.47
C ILE A 203 -0.33 6.78 -0.45
N ALA A 204 0.04 6.17 0.68
CA ALA A 204 0.05 4.71 0.83
C ALA A 204 -1.37 4.14 0.69
N ASP A 205 -2.40 4.75 1.33
CA ASP A 205 -3.81 4.40 1.14
C ASP A 205 -4.21 4.48 -0.34
N ILE A 206 -3.90 5.59 -1.01
CA ILE A 206 -4.25 5.75 -2.43
C ILE A 206 -3.61 4.65 -3.28
N LEU A 207 -2.32 4.33 -3.10
CA LEU A 207 -1.67 3.27 -3.85
C LEU A 207 -2.24 1.90 -3.52
N CYS A 208 -2.46 1.62 -2.24
CA CYS A 208 -2.95 0.33 -1.76
C CYS A 208 -4.39 0.10 -2.21
N THR A 209 -5.28 1.04 -1.88
CA THR A 209 -6.75 0.89 -2.02
C THR A 209 -7.25 1.23 -3.43
N THR A 210 -6.67 2.26 -4.08
CA THR A 210 -7.14 2.68 -5.42
C THR A 210 -6.48 1.87 -6.53
N LEU A 211 -5.26 1.36 -6.35
CA LEU A 211 -4.50 0.72 -7.43
C LEU A 211 -4.22 -0.75 -7.16
N ILE A 212 -3.43 -1.09 -6.12
CA ILE A 212 -2.94 -2.46 -5.95
C ILE A 212 -4.09 -3.42 -5.66
N PHE A 213 -5.01 -3.05 -4.77
CA PHE A 213 -6.17 -3.87 -4.43
C PHE A 213 -7.04 -4.21 -5.65
N PRO A 214 -7.58 -3.26 -6.44
CA PRO A 214 -8.40 -3.60 -7.61
C PRO A 214 -7.61 -4.29 -8.73
N MET A 215 -6.34 -3.96 -8.93
CA MET A 215 -5.49 -4.68 -9.88
C MET A 215 -5.30 -6.15 -9.45
N ALA A 216 -5.11 -6.38 -8.15
CA ALA A 216 -4.97 -7.72 -7.59
C ALA A 216 -6.28 -8.52 -7.66
N THR A 217 -7.45 -7.89 -7.42
CA THR A 217 -8.74 -8.58 -7.59
C THR A 217 -8.91 -9.09 -9.02
N GLN A 218 -8.53 -8.30 -10.02
CA GLN A 218 -8.56 -8.76 -11.42
C GLN A 218 -7.54 -9.86 -11.71
N ALA A 219 -6.30 -9.69 -11.24
CA ALA A 219 -5.25 -10.66 -11.53
C ALA A 219 -5.51 -12.02 -10.87
N PHE A 220 -5.98 -12.05 -9.63
CA PHE A 220 -6.04 -13.27 -8.81
C PHE A 220 -7.46 -13.81 -8.62
N CYS A 221 -8.48 -12.97 -8.60
CA CYS A 221 -9.85 -13.38 -8.23
C CYS A 221 -10.83 -13.44 -9.41
N ASN A 222 -10.51 -12.84 -10.56
CA ASN A 222 -11.38 -12.88 -11.73
C ASN A 222 -11.62 -14.33 -12.20
N GLY A 223 -12.91 -14.68 -12.42
CA GLY A 223 -13.35 -16.03 -12.75
C GLY A 223 -13.39 -17.02 -11.56
N ILE A 224 -13.09 -16.55 -10.32
CA ILE A 224 -13.28 -17.32 -9.08
C ILE A 224 -14.32 -16.63 -8.20
N ILE A 225 -14.23 -15.31 -8.09
CA ILE A 225 -15.13 -14.46 -7.32
C ILE A 225 -16.04 -13.71 -8.30
N ASN A 226 -17.33 -13.64 -7.95
CA ASN A 226 -18.34 -12.89 -8.71
C ASN A 226 -19.12 -11.98 -7.74
N ASN A 227 -18.47 -10.96 -7.25
CA ASN A 227 -19.06 -9.99 -6.32
C ASN A 227 -18.69 -8.55 -6.71
N THR A 228 -19.09 -7.58 -5.91
CA THR A 228 -18.92 -6.16 -6.20
C THR A 228 -17.47 -5.68 -6.25
N PHE A 229 -16.50 -6.50 -5.81
CA PHE A 229 -15.08 -6.17 -5.84
C PHE A 229 -14.38 -6.61 -7.13
N ILE A 230 -15.06 -7.33 -8.02
CA ILE A 230 -14.59 -7.66 -9.38
C ILE A 230 -15.36 -6.77 -10.37
N HIS A 231 -14.65 -6.02 -11.20
CA HIS A 231 -15.28 -5.13 -12.17
C HIS A 231 -14.38 -4.92 -13.41
N PRO A 232 -14.94 -4.89 -14.64
CA PRO A 232 -14.16 -4.72 -15.88
C PRO A 232 -13.26 -3.46 -15.87
N ASN A 233 -13.70 -2.37 -15.27
CA ASN A 233 -12.91 -1.15 -15.15
C ASN A 233 -11.58 -1.37 -14.39
N PHE A 234 -11.49 -2.36 -13.54
CA PHE A 234 -10.25 -2.68 -12.83
C PHE A 234 -9.20 -3.33 -13.72
N GLU A 235 -9.61 -4.02 -14.80
CA GLU A 235 -8.67 -4.48 -15.83
C GLU A 235 -8.10 -3.30 -16.63
N LEU A 236 -8.92 -2.30 -16.97
CA LEU A 236 -8.44 -1.09 -17.62
C LEU A 236 -7.47 -0.32 -16.71
N LEU A 237 -7.79 -0.24 -15.43
CA LEU A 237 -6.91 0.35 -14.41
C LEU A 237 -5.57 -0.40 -14.35
N ARG A 238 -5.62 -1.74 -14.29
CA ARG A 238 -4.43 -2.60 -14.27
C ARG A 238 -3.57 -2.40 -15.51
N SER A 239 -4.16 -2.43 -16.70
CA SER A 239 -3.47 -2.20 -17.97
C SER A 239 -2.75 -0.86 -18.00
N LYS A 240 -3.37 0.20 -17.45
CA LYS A 240 -2.80 1.55 -17.40
C LYS A 240 -1.62 1.65 -16.40
N TYR A 241 -1.71 1.03 -15.23
CA TYR A 241 -0.79 1.31 -14.13
C TYR A 241 0.19 0.18 -13.79
N LYS A 242 0.04 -1.02 -14.34
CA LYS A 242 0.90 -2.17 -14.04
C LYS A 242 2.40 -1.87 -14.21
N LYS A 243 2.79 -1.20 -15.29
CA LYS A 243 4.18 -0.82 -15.54
C LYS A 243 4.71 0.18 -14.50
N ARG A 244 3.89 1.16 -14.10
CA ARG A 244 4.28 2.18 -13.11
C ARG A 244 4.45 1.57 -11.72
N ILE A 245 3.52 0.71 -11.28
CA ILE A 245 3.63 -0.03 -10.02
C ILE A 245 4.86 -0.94 -10.04
N ARG A 246 5.09 -1.66 -11.16
CA ARG A 246 6.29 -2.50 -11.30
C ARG A 246 7.58 -1.70 -11.15
N ASN A 247 7.67 -0.52 -11.74
CA ASN A 247 8.87 0.33 -11.69
C ASN A 247 9.07 1.01 -10.32
N LEU A 248 8.01 1.13 -9.51
CA LEU A 248 8.08 1.71 -8.17
C LEU A 248 8.58 0.71 -7.12
N GLN A 249 8.56 -0.60 -7.43
CA GLN A 249 8.95 -1.61 -6.46
C GLN A 249 10.40 -1.44 -6.00
N TYR A 250 10.61 -1.54 -4.70
CA TYR A 250 11.92 -1.86 -4.17
C TYR A 250 12.29 -3.30 -4.56
N HIS A 251 13.51 -3.53 -4.99
CA HIS A 251 14.04 -4.86 -5.26
C HIS A 251 15.53 -4.88 -4.91
N PHE A 252 16.00 -6.04 -4.50
CA PHE A 252 17.41 -6.26 -4.17
C PHE A 252 17.84 -7.66 -4.60
N LYS A 253 19.15 -7.86 -4.76
CA LYS A 253 19.75 -9.18 -4.96
C LYS A 253 20.31 -9.67 -3.62
N ASN A 254 20.08 -10.95 -3.29
CA ASN A 254 20.76 -11.58 -2.16
C ASN A 254 22.21 -11.95 -2.53
N SER A 255 22.95 -12.53 -1.57
CA SER A 255 24.32 -13.02 -1.76
C SER A 255 24.48 -13.99 -2.92
N ASP A 256 23.45 -14.79 -3.23
CA ASP A 256 23.44 -15.78 -4.29
C ASP A 256 23.04 -15.21 -5.66
N GLY A 257 22.85 -13.87 -5.74
CA GLY A 257 22.44 -13.19 -6.96
C GLY A 257 20.95 -13.29 -7.30
N ILE A 258 20.13 -13.89 -6.42
CA ILE A 258 18.69 -14.05 -6.63
C ILE A 258 17.98 -12.71 -6.40
N MET A 259 17.16 -12.30 -7.39
CA MET A 259 16.39 -11.06 -7.31
C MET A 259 15.14 -11.22 -6.44
N TYR A 260 15.03 -10.40 -5.41
CA TYR A 260 13.85 -10.29 -4.56
C TYR A 260 13.06 -9.03 -4.91
N TRP A 261 11.83 -9.22 -5.39
CA TRP A 261 10.92 -8.14 -5.76
C TRP A 261 10.09 -7.65 -4.58
N GLY A 262 9.71 -6.36 -4.62
CA GLY A 262 8.98 -5.69 -3.55
C GLY A 262 7.56 -6.20 -3.36
N ILE A 263 6.88 -6.62 -4.44
CA ILE A 263 5.51 -7.13 -4.35
C ILE A 263 5.52 -8.66 -4.30
N ARG A 264 4.77 -9.20 -3.34
CA ARG A 264 4.55 -10.65 -3.15
C ARG A 264 3.05 -10.94 -3.21
N ALA A 265 2.70 -12.13 -3.69
CA ALA A 265 1.33 -12.63 -3.66
C ALA A 265 1.30 -14.04 -3.09
N LYS A 266 0.25 -14.33 -2.30
CA LYS A 266 -0.13 -15.68 -1.87
C LYS A 266 -1.53 -15.94 -2.40
N ASP A 267 -1.61 -16.81 -3.41
CA ASP A 267 -2.85 -17.22 -4.06
C ASP A 267 -3.08 -18.72 -3.82
N PRO A 268 -4.03 -19.11 -2.97
CA PRO A 268 -4.32 -20.51 -2.67
C PRO A 268 -5.15 -21.20 -3.75
N HIS A 269 -5.76 -20.47 -4.70
CA HIS A 269 -6.64 -21.04 -5.70
C HIS A 269 -5.89 -21.54 -6.95
N ARG A 270 -4.96 -20.73 -7.47
CA ARG A 270 -4.27 -20.97 -8.75
C ARG A 270 -2.75 -20.93 -8.63
N ASN A 271 -2.21 -20.72 -7.43
CA ASN A 271 -0.77 -20.54 -7.17
C ASN A 271 -0.11 -19.46 -8.06
N LYS A 272 -0.87 -18.46 -8.47
CA LYS A 272 -0.36 -17.34 -9.26
C LYS A 272 0.69 -16.57 -8.45
N LYS A 273 1.71 -16.11 -9.15
CA LYS A 273 2.82 -15.34 -8.58
C LYS A 273 2.53 -13.83 -8.63
N ALA A 274 3.29 -13.05 -7.90
CA ALA A 274 3.18 -11.59 -7.96
C ALA A 274 3.41 -11.01 -9.37
N THR A 275 4.14 -11.72 -10.24
CA THR A 275 4.33 -11.35 -11.65
C THR A 275 3.03 -11.29 -12.44
N ASP A 276 2.03 -12.10 -12.05
CA ASP A 276 0.72 -12.12 -12.69
C ASP A 276 -0.09 -10.81 -12.50
N LEU A 277 0.27 -10.03 -11.48
CA LEU A 277 -0.26 -8.67 -11.32
C LEU A 277 0.10 -7.77 -12.52
N PHE A 278 1.22 -8.06 -13.19
CA PHE A 278 1.82 -7.24 -14.23
C PHE A 278 1.70 -7.83 -15.65
N SER A 279 1.16 -9.02 -15.74
CA SER A 279 0.95 -9.71 -17.03
C SER A 279 -0.11 -9.02 -17.92
#